data_b66d6296f7d9abeaf2ad34c5dfa98bc7
#
_entry.id   b66d6296f7d9abeaf2ad34c5dfa98bc7
#
_cell.length_a   1.000
_cell.length_b   1.000
_cell.length_c   1.000
_cell.angle_alpha   90.00
_cell.angle_beta   90.00
_cell.angle_gamma   90.00
#
_symmetry.space_group_name_H-M   'P 1'
#
loop_
_entity.id
_entity.type
_entity.pdbx_description
1 polymer ?
#
loop_
_entity_poly.entity_id
_entity_poly.type
_entity_poly.pdbx_seq_one_letter_code
_entity_poly.pdbx_strand_id
1 'polypeptide(L)'
;ITSCADREVTDSGAGGTAIATGHKANYKAIGLDANNISHPSLLKIAKQYGKSTAIVCSCDLTHATPAAFVANVKNRDLQEQIALSYLEECCDIALGGGAERFTSKGRKDKLNLIDSLAKRGYAIVYSEDELSKCESEKIFGLFAEGHLPEASKRGGVMQPYMLKALEQLHNNPNGFFMQLEGSRIDMEAHLHKY
;
A
#
# COMPACT_ATOMS: atom_id res chain seq x y z
N ILE A 1 -18.94 -1.29 6.35
CA ILE A 1 -19.41 -0.56 5.14
C ILE A 1 -19.78 -1.60 4.10
N THR A 2 -21.08 -1.75 3.84
CA THR A 2 -21.59 -2.84 3.01
C THR A 2 -21.99 -2.39 1.59
N SER A 3 -21.97 -1.08 1.30
CA SER A 3 -22.28 -0.54 -0.02
C SER A 3 -21.34 0.59 -0.40
N CYS A 4 -21.02 0.74 -1.68
CA CYS A 4 -20.41 1.93 -2.24
C CYS A 4 -21.47 2.99 -2.61
N ALA A 5 -21.05 4.11 -3.19
CA ALA A 5 -21.99 5.21 -3.44
C ALA A 5 -22.96 4.91 -4.59
N ASP A 6 -22.50 4.16 -5.59
CA ASP A 6 -23.21 3.86 -6.84
C ASP A 6 -23.72 2.41 -6.96
N ARG A 7 -23.47 1.54 -5.95
CA ARG A 7 -23.86 0.13 -5.96
C ARG A 7 -24.16 -0.40 -4.56
N GLU A 8 -25.01 -1.42 -4.46
CA GLU A 8 -25.33 -2.10 -3.20
C GLU A 8 -24.14 -2.88 -2.65
N VAL A 9 -23.38 -3.55 -3.52
CA VAL A 9 -22.18 -4.32 -3.13
C VAL A 9 -20.94 -3.51 -3.41
N THR A 10 -20.13 -3.29 -2.38
CA THR A 10 -18.86 -2.59 -2.49
C THR A 10 -17.75 -3.51 -3.02
N ASP A 11 -16.67 -2.90 -3.53
CA ASP A 11 -15.39 -3.56 -3.73
C ASP A 11 -14.35 -3.01 -2.74
N SER A 12 -13.13 -3.58 -2.76
CA SER A 12 -12.03 -3.12 -1.90
C SER A 12 -11.58 -1.69 -2.22
N GLY A 13 -11.80 -1.21 -3.46
CA GLY A 13 -11.47 0.17 -3.84
C GLY A 13 -12.34 1.18 -3.09
N ALA A 14 -13.65 1.05 -3.23
CA ALA A 14 -14.61 1.93 -2.55
C ALA A 14 -14.59 1.71 -1.03
N GLY A 15 -14.49 0.46 -0.55
CA GLY A 15 -14.41 0.13 0.86
C GLY A 15 -13.13 0.68 1.50
N GLY A 16 -11.98 0.46 0.87
CA GLY A 16 -10.68 0.99 1.31
C GLY A 16 -10.67 2.53 1.34
N THR A 17 -11.23 3.17 0.32
CA THR A 17 -11.38 4.63 0.28
C THR A 17 -12.22 5.16 1.44
N ALA A 18 -13.33 4.50 1.75
CA ALA A 18 -14.19 4.91 2.86
C ALA A 18 -13.47 4.75 4.22
N ILE A 19 -12.65 3.71 4.39
CA ILE A 19 -11.84 3.53 5.59
C ILE A 19 -10.72 4.60 5.66
N ALA A 20 -10.05 4.84 4.53
CA ALA A 20 -8.91 5.74 4.48
C ALA A 20 -9.29 7.23 4.64
N THR A 21 -10.47 7.63 4.14
CA THR A 21 -10.85 9.05 4.03
C THR A 21 -12.10 9.44 4.84
N GLY A 22 -12.88 8.47 5.30
CA GLY A 22 -14.19 8.71 5.91
C GLY A 22 -15.33 9.01 4.91
N HIS A 23 -15.07 8.96 3.60
CA HIS A 23 -16.04 9.30 2.56
C HIS A 23 -16.41 8.08 1.71
N LYS A 24 -17.71 7.94 1.38
CA LYS A 24 -18.15 6.91 0.43
C LYS A 24 -17.63 7.21 -0.97
N ALA A 25 -17.13 6.18 -1.65
CA ALA A 25 -16.62 6.23 -3.01
C ALA A 25 -17.51 5.46 -3.99
N ASN A 26 -17.37 5.73 -5.27
CA ASN A 26 -17.94 4.92 -6.33
C ASN A 26 -17.18 3.59 -6.47
N TYR A 27 -17.83 2.59 -7.01
CA TYR A 27 -17.24 1.27 -7.26
C TYR A 27 -15.91 1.39 -8.02
N LYS A 28 -14.88 0.70 -7.54
CA LYS A 28 -13.49 0.74 -8.04
C LYS A 28 -12.73 2.05 -7.85
N ALA A 29 -13.34 3.11 -7.36
CA ALA A 29 -12.62 4.37 -7.13
C ALA A 29 -11.65 4.23 -5.93
N ILE A 30 -10.51 4.90 -6.03
CA ILE A 30 -9.44 4.93 -5.04
C ILE A 30 -9.22 6.38 -4.61
N GLY A 31 -9.35 6.67 -3.30
CA GLY A 31 -9.08 7.99 -2.73
C GLY A 31 -9.99 9.13 -3.20
N LEU A 32 -11.04 8.81 -3.95
CA LEU A 32 -12.02 9.76 -4.48
C LEU A 32 -13.41 9.47 -3.92
N ASP A 33 -14.16 10.49 -3.55
CA ASP A 33 -15.55 10.33 -3.13
C ASP A 33 -16.52 10.08 -4.31
N ALA A 34 -17.83 10.03 -4.02
CA ALA A 34 -18.88 9.82 -5.01
C ALA A 34 -18.91 10.88 -6.13
N ASN A 35 -18.38 12.08 -5.86
CA ASN A 35 -18.31 13.20 -6.81
C ASN A 35 -16.94 13.30 -7.50
N ASN A 36 -16.07 12.30 -7.31
CA ASN A 36 -14.67 12.28 -7.76
C ASN A 36 -13.82 13.40 -7.14
N ILE A 37 -14.14 13.83 -5.94
CA ILE A 37 -13.34 14.78 -5.16
C ILE A 37 -12.38 13.99 -4.27
N SER A 38 -11.09 14.38 -4.28
CA SER A 38 -10.08 13.78 -3.41
C SER A 38 -10.18 14.34 -1.98
N HIS A 39 -10.03 13.45 -1.01
CA HIS A 39 -9.95 13.81 0.40
C HIS A 39 -8.63 13.29 0.99
N PRO A 40 -8.04 13.97 1.98
CA PRO A 40 -6.84 13.48 2.63
C PRO A 40 -7.14 12.15 3.34
N SER A 41 -6.30 11.14 3.11
CA SER A 41 -6.38 9.88 3.83
C SER A 41 -5.85 10.01 5.25
N LEU A 42 -6.19 9.06 6.13
CA LEU A 42 -5.64 8.97 7.49
C LEU A 42 -4.11 8.98 7.48
N LEU A 43 -3.47 8.35 6.49
CA LEU A 43 -2.02 8.35 6.31
C LEU A 43 -1.50 9.78 6.02
N LYS A 44 -2.13 10.50 5.08
CA LYS A 44 -1.78 11.88 4.76
C LYS A 44 -1.99 12.81 5.95
N ILE A 45 -3.10 12.65 6.67
CA ILE A 45 -3.39 13.41 7.89
C ILE A 45 -2.32 13.12 8.96
N ALA A 46 -2.00 11.85 9.22
CA ALA A 46 -0.98 11.49 10.19
C ALA A 46 0.37 12.15 9.85
N LYS A 47 0.76 12.14 8.58
CA LYS A 47 1.99 12.78 8.10
C LYS A 47 1.98 14.30 8.31
N GLN A 48 0.84 14.97 8.07
CA GLN A 48 0.69 16.42 8.34
C GLN A 48 0.87 16.75 9.83
N TYR A 49 0.55 15.83 10.73
CA TYR A 49 0.81 15.96 12.18
C TYR A 49 2.20 15.48 12.60
N GLY A 50 3.12 15.30 11.67
CA GLY A 50 4.50 14.91 11.94
C GLY A 50 4.67 13.48 12.46
N LYS A 51 3.67 12.61 12.26
CA LYS A 51 3.74 11.19 12.62
C LYS A 51 4.52 10.42 11.56
N SER A 52 5.22 9.38 11.97
CA SER A 52 5.76 8.39 11.04
C SER A 52 4.66 7.52 10.45
N THR A 53 4.83 7.07 9.21
CA THR A 53 3.77 6.42 8.45
C THR A 53 4.25 5.15 7.76
N ALA A 54 3.42 4.09 7.78
CA ALA A 54 3.72 2.86 7.08
C ALA A 54 2.50 2.22 6.40
N ILE A 55 2.79 1.50 5.33
CA ILE A 55 1.91 0.54 4.66
C ILE A 55 2.61 -0.81 4.63
N VAL A 56 1.95 -1.83 5.17
CA VAL A 56 2.45 -3.21 5.18
C VAL A 56 1.32 -4.12 4.71
N CYS A 57 1.52 -4.83 3.60
CA CYS A 57 0.48 -5.70 3.05
C CYS A 57 1.04 -6.98 2.43
N SER A 58 0.19 -8.01 2.35
CA SER A 58 0.52 -9.27 1.67
C SER A 58 0.12 -9.31 0.19
N CYS A 59 -0.30 -8.17 -0.37
CA CYS A 59 -0.60 -8.00 -1.79
C CYS A 59 0.39 -7.06 -2.46
N ASP A 60 0.14 -6.75 -3.73
CA ASP A 60 0.70 -5.61 -4.44
C ASP A 60 0.50 -4.32 -3.64
N LEU A 61 1.51 -3.49 -3.50
CA LEU A 61 1.37 -2.14 -2.94
C LEU A 61 0.39 -1.27 -3.75
N THR A 62 0.18 -1.60 -5.03
CA THR A 62 -0.82 -0.94 -5.87
C THR A 62 -2.22 -1.56 -5.79
N HIS A 63 -2.42 -2.59 -4.97
CA HIS A 63 -3.75 -3.16 -4.73
C HIS A 63 -4.67 -2.15 -4.03
N ALA A 64 -5.96 -2.35 -4.18
CA ALA A 64 -6.97 -1.33 -3.84
C ALA A 64 -6.90 -0.79 -2.41
N THR A 65 -6.71 -1.65 -1.41
CA THR A 65 -6.72 -1.21 0.00
C THR A 65 -5.49 -0.38 0.36
N PRO A 66 -4.23 -0.82 0.14
CA PRO A 66 -3.07 0.02 0.39
C PRO A 66 -3.09 1.28 -0.49
N ALA A 67 -3.53 1.17 -1.77
CA ALA A 67 -3.65 2.30 -2.67
C ALA A 67 -4.57 3.40 -2.16
N ALA A 68 -5.67 3.06 -1.47
CA ALA A 68 -6.63 4.03 -0.95
C ALA A 68 -6.02 5.02 0.07
N PHE A 69 -4.90 4.69 0.67
CA PHE A 69 -4.19 5.57 1.60
C PHE A 69 -3.21 6.51 0.91
N VAL A 70 -2.80 6.24 -0.34
CA VAL A 70 -1.75 7.01 -1.05
C VAL A 70 -2.21 7.65 -2.35
N ALA A 71 -3.16 7.04 -3.07
CA ALA A 71 -3.53 7.39 -4.43
C ALA A 71 -4.93 8.00 -4.56
N ASN A 72 -5.16 8.72 -5.67
CA ASN A 72 -6.45 9.25 -6.06
C ASN A 72 -6.68 8.93 -7.56
N VAL A 73 -7.34 7.80 -7.84
CA VAL A 73 -7.64 7.37 -9.20
C VAL A 73 -9.08 6.86 -9.33
N LYS A 74 -9.68 7.05 -10.50
CA LYS A 74 -11.09 6.66 -10.76
C LYS A 74 -11.32 5.16 -10.83
N ASN A 75 -10.26 4.39 -11.04
CA ASN A 75 -10.36 2.94 -11.17
C ASN A 75 -9.10 2.25 -10.60
N ARG A 76 -9.31 1.31 -9.69
CA ARG A 76 -8.25 0.49 -9.05
C ARG A 76 -7.39 -0.31 -10.06
N ASP A 77 -7.90 -0.52 -11.26
CA ASP A 77 -7.17 -1.25 -12.31
C ASP A 77 -6.06 -0.37 -12.95
N LEU A 78 -6.02 0.94 -12.66
CA LEU A 78 -4.98 1.87 -13.09
C LEU A 78 -3.72 1.76 -12.23
N GLN A 79 -3.21 0.56 -12.05
CA GLN A 79 -2.11 0.25 -11.12
C GLN A 79 -0.82 1.01 -11.41
N GLU A 80 -0.52 1.30 -12.68
CA GLU A 80 0.66 2.12 -13.04
C GLU A 80 0.53 3.58 -12.54
N GLN A 81 -0.69 4.14 -12.54
CA GLN A 81 -0.95 5.46 -11.98
C GLN A 81 -0.89 5.43 -10.45
N ILE A 82 -1.42 4.38 -9.83
CA ILE A 82 -1.31 4.17 -8.37
C ILE A 82 0.15 4.11 -7.95
N ALA A 83 1.00 3.39 -8.70
CA ALA A 83 2.43 3.31 -8.41
C ALA A 83 3.12 4.69 -8.43
N LEU A 84 2.73 5.59 -9.34
CA LEU A 84 3.24 6.97 -9.37
C LEU A 84 2.91 7.75 -8.10
N SER A 85 1.76 7.50 -7.47
CA SER A 85 1.35 8.19 -6.24
C SER A 85 2.30 7.93 -5.06
N TYR A 86 3.00 6.80 -5.07
CA TYR A 86 4.06 6.55 -4.08
C TYR A 86 5.26 7.51 -4.20
N LEU A 87 5.46 8.11 -5.37
CA LEU A 87 6.49 9.14 -5.55
C LEU A 87 6.05 10.52 -5.03
N GLU A 88 4.76 10.83 -5.09
CA GLU A 88 4.26 12.17 -4.75
C GLU A 88 4.16 12.37 -3.24
N GLU A 89 3.54 11.43 -2.54
CA GLU A 89 3.28 11.53 -1.10
C GLU A 89 3.42 10.20 -0.39
N CYS A 90 4.56 9.60 -0.57
CA CYS A 90 4.80 8.29 -0.02
C CYS A 90 4.82 8.29 1.52
N CYS A 91 4.43 7.18 2.10
CA CYS A 91 4.68 6.87 3.50
C CYS A 91 6.19 6.66 3.73
N ASP A 92 6.62 6.70 4.98
CA ASP A 92 8.04 6.49 5.31
C ASP A 92 8.44 5.03 5.06
N ILE A 93 7.54 4.08 5.30
CA ILE A 93 7.75 2.66 5.06
C ILE A 93 6.62 2.09 4.20
N ALA A 94 6.98 1.39 3.12
CA ALA A 94 6.05 0.63 2.30
C ALA A 94 6.61 -0.78 2.08
N LEU A 95 5.92 -1.80 2.56
CA LEU A 95 6.34 -3.21 2.49
C LEU A 95 5.22 -4.06 1.88
N GLY A 96 5.49 -4.69 0.74
CA GLY A 96 4.52 -5.54 0.04
C GLY A 96 5.07 -6.21 -1.20
N GLY A 97 4.17 -6.58 -2.10
CA GLY A 97 4.52 -7.08 -3.44
C GLY A 97 4.35 -6.02 -4.52
N GLY A 98 4.35 -6.46 -5.78
CA GLY A 98 4.06 -5.61 -6.94
C GLY A 98 5.29 -4.99 -7.59
N ALA A 99 6.48 -5.60 -7.48
CA ALA A 99 7.71 -5.07 -8.08
C ALA A 99 7.57 -4.74 -9.57
N GLU A 100 6.77 -5.51 -10.31
CA GLU A 100 6.52 -5.26 -11.74
C GLU A 100 5.90 -3.87 -12.00
N ARG A 101 5.16 -3.29 -11.03
CA ARG A 101 4.51 -1.97 -11.17
C ARG A 101 5.48 -0.81 -10.98
N PHE A 102 6.68 -1.06 -10.46
CA PHE A 102 7.68 -0.04 -10.14
C PHE A 102 8.92 -0.11 -11.04
N THR A 103 9.07 -1.18 -11.84
CA THR A 103 10.23 -1.39 -12.71
C THR A 103 9.91 -1.09 -14.18
N SER A 104 10.89 -0.59 -14.93
CA SER A 104 10.76 -0.35 -16.38
C SER A 104 10.43 -1.61 -17.19
N LYS A 105 10.78 -2.78 -16.68
CA LYS A 105 10.47 -4.07 -17.32
C LYS A 105 8.97 -4.36 -17.28
N GLY A 106 8.32 -4.15 -16.16
CA GLY A 106 6.91 -4.46 -15.95
C GLY A 106 5.95 -3.36 -16.43
N ARG A 107 6.39 -2.12 -16.43
CA ARG A 107 5.57 -0.95 -16.79
C ARG A 107 5.47 -0.75 -18.31
N LYS A 108 4.30 -0.32 -18.77
CA LYS A 108 4.07 0.03 -20.20
C LYS A 108 4.79 1.31 -20.61
N ASP A 109 4.85 2.30 -19.70
CA ASP A 109 5.51 3.60 -19.92
C ASP A 109 7.04 3.54 -19.80
N LYS A 110 7.60 2.37 -19.44
CA LYS A 110 9.03 2.11 -19.28
C LYS A 110 9.74 2.97 -18.22
N LEU A 111 8.98 3.64 -17.34
CA LEU A 111 9.57 4.37 -16.22
C LEU A 111 10.15 3.39 -15.19
N ASN A 112 11.29 3.77 -14.59
CA ASN A 112 11.88 3.08 -13.44
C ASN A 112 11.57 3.91 -12.18
N LEU A 113 10.54 3.52 -11.43
CA LEU A 113 10.14 4.23 -10.22
C LEU A 113 11.06 3.88 -9.04
N ILE A 114 11.76 2.74 -9.09
CA ILE A 114 12.74 2.33 -8.07
C ILE A 114 13.85 3.36 -7.96
N ASP A 115 14.44 3.78 -9.09
CA ASP A 115 15.48 4.82 -9.11
C ASP A 115 14.97 6.14 -8.55
N SER A 116 13.72 6.46 -8.83
CA SER A 116 13.09 7.68 -8.33
C SER A 116 12.85 7.63 -6.82
N LEU A 117 12.47 6.48 -6.26
CA LEU A 117 12.33 6.24 -4.82
C LEU A 117 13.69 6.30 -4.12
N ALA A 118 14.71 5.64 -4.68
CA ALA A 118 16.08 5.67 -4.15
C ALA A 118 16.62 7.10 -4.08
N LYS A 119 16.40 7.92 -5.13
CA LYS A 119 16.78 9.35 -5.15
C LYS A 119 16.05 10.18 -4.09
N ARG A 120 14.89 9.73 -3.59
CA ARG A 120 14.13 10.34 -2.49
C ARG A 120 14.55 9.83 -1.11
N GLY A 121 15.61 9.02 -1.05
CA GLY A 121 16.19 8.53 0.19
C GLY A 121 15.58 7.23 0.70
N TYR A 122 14.79 6.51 -0.10
CA TYR A 122 14.31 5.19 0.28
C TYR A 122 15.41 4.14 0.13
N ALA A 123 15.63 3.33 1.17
CA ALA A 123 16.32 2.06 1.03
C ALA A 123 15.36 1.08 0.34
N ILE A 124 15.80 0.54 -0.79
CA ILE A 124 15.03 -0.45 -1.56
C ILE A 124 15.47 -1.84 -1.12
N VAL A 125 14.52 -2.66 -0.68
CA VAL A 125 14.79 -4.03 -0.20
C VAL A 125 13.89 -5.04 -0.92
N TYR A 126 14.45 -6.21 -1.23
CA TYR A 126 13.76 -7.24 -2.01
C TYR A 126 13.63 -8.57 -1.27
N SER A 127 14.25 -8.71 -0.09
CA SER A 127 14.22 -9.93 0.72
C SER A 127 14.05 -9.62 2.20
N GLU A 128 13.61 -10.62 2.96
CA GLU A 128 13.50 -10.54 4.41
C GLU A 128 14.88 -10.32 5.06
N ASP A 129 15.91 -10.94 4.50
CA ASP A 129 17.30 -10.76 4.98
C ASP A 129 17.79 -9.31 4.79
N GLU A 130 17.54 -8.71 3.63
CA GLU A 130 17.84 -7.29 3.39
C GLU A 130 17.02 -6.38 4.32
N LEU A 131 15.72 -6.67 4.50
CA LEU A 131 14.84 -5.90 5.39
C LEU A 131 15.35 -5.96 6.84
N SER A 132 15.73 -7.14 7.32
CA SER A 132 16.19 -7.32 8.71
C SER A 132 17.45 -6.49 9.03
N LYS A 133 18.32 -6.29 8.05
CA LYS A 133 19.59 -5.53 8.16
C LYS A 133 19.43 -4.04 7.83
N CYS A 134 18.25 -3.62 7.38
CA CYS A 134 18.03 -2.24 6.95
C CYS A 134 17.82 -1.31 8.16
N GLU A 135 18.67 -0.30 8.30
CA GLU A 135 18.61 0.71 9.37
C GLU A 135 17.99 2.04 8.90
N SER A 136 17.51 2.11 7.66
CA SER A 136 16.96 3.35 7.08
C SER A 136 15.59 3.67 7.68
N GLU A 137 15.34 4.96 7.94
CA GLU A 137 14.03 5.47 8.35
C GLU A 137 12.99 5.41 7.21
N LYS A 138 13.46 5.39 5.95
CA LYS A 138 12.62 5.25 4.77
C LYS A 138 12.92 3.94 4.06
N ILE A 139 11.95 3.04 4.03
CA ILE A 139 12.11 1.70 3.43
C ILE A 139 11.01 1.44 2.41
N PHE A 140 11.41 0.99 1.23
CA PHE A 140 10.50 0.52 0.20
C PHE A 140 10.82 -0.94 -0.14
N GLY A 141 10.02 -1.86 0.39
CA GLY A 141 10.22 -3.30 0.25
C GLY A 141 9.27 -3.93 -0.78
N LEU A 142 9.85 -4.60 -1.77
CA LEU A 142 9.14 -5.26 -2.86
C LEU A 142 9.53 -6.74 -2.91
N PHE A 143 8.78 -7.58 -2.21
CA PHE A 143 9.14 -8.98 -1.94
C PHE A 143 8.57 -9.98 -2.94
N ALA A 144 7.88 -9.52 -3.97
CA ALA A 144 7.36 -10.32 -5.08
C ALA A 144 7.07 -9.44 -6.30
N GLU A 145 7.10 -10.03 -7.49
CA GLU A 145 6.69 -9.33 -8.73
C GLU A 145 5.22 -8.89 -8.69
N GLY A 146 4.32 -9.76 -8.24
CA GLY A 146 2.91 -9.51 -7.96
C GLY A 146 2.61 -9.59 -6.45
N HIS A 147 1.49 -10.21 -6.07
CA HIS A 147 1.15 -10.45 -4.67
C HIS A 147 2.16 -11.38 -3.99
N LEU A 148 2.33 -11.22 -2.66
CA LEU A 148 3.13 -12.20 -1.89
C LEU A 148 2.52 -13.60 -2.02
N PRO A 149 3.31 -14.66 -1.93
CA PRO A 149 2.81 -16.03 -1.96
C PRO A 149 1.75 -16.29 -0.87
N GLU A 150 1.00 -17.37 -1.02
CA GLU A 150 0.08 -17.88 0.00
C GLU A 150 0.81 -18.11 1.34
N ALA A 151 0.10 -17.97 2.46
CA ALA A 151 0.70 -18.09 3.79
C ALA A 151 1.43 -19.42 4.01
N SER A 152 0.89 -20.52 3.49
CA SER A 152 1.50 -21.86 3.51
C SER A 152 2.85 -21.95 2.78
N LYS A 153 3.09 -21.05 1.82
CA LYS A 153 4.30 -21.04 0.99
C LYS A 153 5.34 -19.99 1.42
N ARG A 154 4.95 -19.03 2.25
CA ARG A 154 5.82 -17.91 2.67
C ARG A 154 6.26 -17.95 4.14
N GLY A 155 5.82 -18.94 4.93
CA GLY A 155 6.28 -19.12 6.29
C GLY A 155 5.95 -18.02 7.30
N GLY A 156 4.89 -17.23 7.07
CA GLY A 156 4.43 -16.23 8.05
C GLY A 156 5.14 -14.87 7.99
N VAL A 157 5.69 -14.48 6.84
CA VAL A 157 6.48 -13.24 6.61
C VAL A 157 5.81 -11.91 6.98
N MET A 158 4.51 -11.86 7.21
CA MET A 158 3.84 -10.62 7.64
C MET A 158 4.32 -10.14 9.02
N GLN A 159 4.64 -11.06 9.94
CA GLN A 159 5.12 -10.71 11.27
C GLN A 159 6.50 -10.00 11.22
N PRO A 160 7.53 -10.53 10.53
CA PRO A 160 8.80 -9.80 10.37
C PRO A 160 8.63 -8.42 9.75
N TYR A 161 7.79 -8.28 8.74
CA TYR A 161 7.54 -6.97 8.09
C TYR A 161 6.88 -5.98 9.04
N MET A 162 5.86 -6.41 9.78
CA MET A 162 5.20 -5.61 10.79
C MET A 162 6.18 -5.19 11.91
N LEU A 163 6.96 -6.13 12.42
CA LEU A 163 7.91 -5.85 13.52
C LEU A 163 8.99 -4.86 13.07
N LYS A 164 9.55 -5.03 11.85
CA LYS A 164 10.53 -4.08 11.32
C LYS A 164 9.92 -2.69 11.11
N ALA A 165 8.70 -2.60 10.58
CA ALA A 165 8.02 -1.32 10.47
C ALA A 165 7.81 -0.67 11.84
N LEU A 166 7.34 -1.41 12.84
CA LEU A 166 7.14 -0.89 14.21
C LEU A 166 8.45 -0.43 14.84
N GLU A 167 9.55 -1.17 14.65
CA GLU A 167 10.89 -0.81 15.14
C GLU A 167 11.32 0.57 14.64
N GLN A 168 11.06 0.89 13.39
CA GLN A 168 11.41 2.19 12.81
C GLN A 168 10.43 3.30 13.20
N LEU A 169 9.12 2.98 13.22
CA LEU A 169 8.08 3.97 13.46
C LEU A 169 8.01 4.45 14.92
N HIS A 170 8.32 3.59 15.89
CA HIS A 170 8.10 3.89 17.33
C HIS A 170 9.01 5.00 17.87
N ASN A 171 10.11 5.30 17.18
CA ASN A 171 11.06 6.34 17.60
C ASN A 171 10.54 7.77 17.41
N ASN A 172 9.44 7.95 16.66
CA ASN A 172 8.87 9.27 16.44
C ASN A 172 8.09 9.73 17.68
N PRO A 173 8.47 10.84 18.34
CA PRO A 173 7.79 11.34 19.55
C PRO A 173 6.32 11.75 19.28
N ASN A 174 5.96 12.07 18.05
CA ASN A 174 4.59 12.37 17.66
C ASN A 174 3.74 11.11 17.40
N GLY A 175 4.35 9.91 17.55
CA GLY A 175 3.71 8.63 17.26
C GLY A 175 3.69 8.29 15.77
N PHE A 176 2.88 7.30 15.41
CA PHE A 176 2.84 6.81 14.05
C PHE A 176 1.44 6.41 13.59
N PHE A 177 1.29 6.21 12.29
CA PHE A 177 0.16 5.55 11.65
C PHE A 177 0.68 4.40 10.78
N MET A 178 0.09 3.22 10.93
CA MET A 178 0.42 2.05 10.09
C MET A 178 -0.88 1.41 9.56
N GLN A 179 -0.97 1.25 8.25
CA GLN A 179 -1.94 0.38 7.61
C GLN A 179 -1.29 -1.01 7.47
N LEU A 180 -1.89 -2.03 8.09
CA LEU A 180 -1.46 -3.42 8.02
C LEU A 180 -2.59 -4.27 7.44
N GLU A 181 -2.30 -5.04 6.39
CA GLU A 181 -3.31 -5.81 5.68
C GLU A 181 -2.86 -7.25 5.36
N GLY A 182 -3.61 -8.21 5.88
CA GLY A 182 -3.52 -9.61 5.48
C GLY A 182 -4.34 -9.90 4.23
N SER A 183 -4.05 -9.25 3.11
CA SER A 183 -4.84 -9.26 1.87
C SER A 183 -5.08 -10.66 1.29
N ARG A 184 -4.16 -11.60 1.53
CA ARG A 184 -4.29 -12.99 1.07
C ARG A 184 -5.45 -13.74 1.73
N ILE A 185 -5.94 -13.28 2.89
CA ILE A 185 -7.11 -13.89 3.57
C ILE A 185 -8.33 -13.76 2.67
N ASP A 186 -8.60 -12.56 2.16
CA ASP A 186 -9.71 -12.30 1.24
C ASP A 186 -9.54 -13.06 -0.08
N MET A 187 -8.34 -13.04 -0.66
CA MET A 187 -8.04 -13.72 -1.93
C MET A 187 -8.24 -15.24 -1.85
N GLU A 188 -7.80 -15.88 -0.76
CA GLU A 188 -7.99 -17.31 -0.56
C GLU A 188 -9.46 -17.66 -0.28
N ALA A 189 -10.19 -16.80 0.46
CA ALA A 189 -11.62 -16.95 0.68
C ALA A 189 -12.41 -16.91 -0.62
N HIS A 190 -12.08 -16.01 -1.54
CA HIS A 190 -12.68 -15.97 -2.89
C HIS A 190 -12.44 -17.25 -3.71
N LEU A 191 -11.34 -17.94 -3.45
CA LEU A 191 -11.01 -19.23 -4.07
C LEU A 191 -11.56 -20.44 -3.29
N HIS A 192 -12.35 -20.22 -2.22
CA HIS A 192 -12.85 -21.27 -1.30
C HIS A 192 -11.72 -22.14 -0.71
N LYS A 193 -10.54 -21.56 -0.49
CA LYS A 193 -9.41 -22.20 0.19
C LYS A 193 -9.37 -21.71 1.64
N TYR A 194 -9.70 -22.60 2.58
CA TYR A 194 -9.76 -22.33 4.02
C TYR A 194 -8.64 -23.06 4.74
#